data_aefd540c2216fda770bc77ef3452bb52
#
_entry.id   aefd540c2216fda770bc77ef3452bb52
#
_cell.length_a   1.000
_cell.length_b   1.000
_cell.length_c   1.000
_cell.angle_alpha   90.00
_cell.angle_beta   90.00
_cell.angle_gamma   90.00
#
_symmetry.space_group_name_H-M   'P 1'
#
loop_
_entity.id
_entity.type
_entity.pdbx_description
1 polymer ?
#
loop_
_entity_poly.entity_id
_entity_poly.type
_entity_poly.pdbx_seq_one_letter_code
_entity_poly.pdbx_strand_id
1 'polypeptide(L)'
;MGTADFDARYLLEADDGAIIYLQNRGYRWAGEEVMARMACNEAVDPRDYYMRVSPKFEAPEGPHEWLSRHVFVGVAEKLPGANSIHYFVVL
;
A
#
# COMPACT_ATOMS: atom_id res chain seq x y z
N MET A 1 7.26 -15.89 -14.24
CA MET A 1 6.41 -14.95 -13.49
C MET A 1 7.05 -14.65 -12.15
N GLY A 2 7.17 -13.38 -11.81
CA GLY A 2 7.76 -12.96 -10.56
C GLY A 2 6.72 -12.39 -9.60
N THR A 3 6.91 -12.66 -8.31
CA THR A 3 6.08 -12.11 -7.25
C THR A 3 6.96 -11.29 -6.32
N ALA A 4 6.60 -10.03 -6.09
CA ALA A 4 7.27 -9.17 -5.12
C ALA A 4 6.45 -9.13 -3.84
N ASP A 5 7.10 -9.44 -2.72
CA ASP A 5 6.54 -9.29 -1.39
C ASP A 5 6.79 -7.87 -0.88
N PHE A 6 5.78 -7.27 -0.27
CA PHE A 6 5.93 -5.99 0.41
C PHE A 6 5.82 -6.17 1.91
N ASP A 7 6.73 -5.53 2.63
CA ASP A 7 6.60 -5.30 4.06
C ASP A 7 7.21 -3.93 4.33
N ALA A 8 6.41 -2.91 4.12
CA ALA A 8 6.84 -1.52 4.25
C ALA A 8 6.26 -0.93 5.53
N ARG A 9 7.07 -0.16 6.24
CA ARG A 9 6.70 0.45 7.52
C ARG A 9 6.89 1.94 7.45
N TYR A 10 5.87 2.68 7.91
CA TYR A 10 5.86 4.13 7.84
C TYR A 10 5.38 4.73 9.15
N LEU A 11 5.90 5.93 9.45
CA LEU A 11 5.31 6.81 10.44
C LEU A 11 4.59 7.92 9.68
N LEU A 12 3.31 8.10 9.99
CA LEU A 12 2.48 9.14 9.39
C LEU A 12 2.17 10.17 10.46
N GLU A 13 2.22 11.45 10.09
CA GLU A 13 1.80 12.52 10.98
C GLU A 13 0.49 13.09 10.47
N ALA A 14 -0.54 13.02 11.32
CA ALA A 14 -1.84 13.62 11.01
C ALA A 14 -1.79 15.14 11.20
N ASP A 15 -2.77 15.84 10.65
CA ASP A 15 -2.84 17.31 10.73
C ASP A 15 -2.88 17.83 12.18
N ASP A 16 -3.38 17.03 13.12
CA ASP A 16 -3.42 17.38 14.53
C ASP A 16 -2.13 16.99 15.28
N GLY A 17 -1.11 16.55 14.58
CA GLY A 17 0.18 16.15 15.15
C GLY A 17 0.25 14.72 15.66
N ALA A 18 -0.83 13.95 15.60
CA ALA A 18 -0.81 12.55 16.02
C ALA A 18 0.09 11.72 15.10
N ILE A 19 0.90 10.86 15.70
CA ILE A 19 1.77 9.95 14.95
C ILE A 19 1.09 8.60 14.83
N ILE A 20 0.93 8.14 13.59
CA ILE A 20 0.28 6.88 13.26
C ILE A 20 1.33 5.96 12.63
N TYR A 21 1.47 4.77 13.20
CA TYR A 21 2.34 3.76 12.64
C TYR A 21 1.56 2.91 11.65
N LEU A 22 2.13 2.74 10.46
CA LEU A 22 1.53 1.95 9.38
C LEU A 22 2.48 0.85 8.95
N GLN A 23 1.99 -0.38 8.93
CA GLN A 23 2.67 -1.51 8.31
C GLN A 23 1.85 -1.95 7.11
N ASN A 24 2.42 -1.85 5.90
CA ASN A 24 1.83 -2.32 4.65
C ASN A 24 2.46 -3.65 4.27
N ARG A 25 1.66 -4.70 4.23
CA ARG A 25 2.08 -6.01 3.73
C ARG A 25 1.23 -6.38 2.55
N GLY A 26 1.85 -6.91 1.52
CA GLY A 26 1.11 -7.30 0.34
C GLY A 26 1.97 -7.87 -0.76
N TYR A 27 1.39 -7.97 -1.95
CA TYR A 27 2.04 -8.59 -3.08
C TYR A 27 1.85 -7.77 -4.34
N ARG A 28 2.88 -7.82 -5.20
CA ARG A 28 2.79 -7.36 -6.58
C ARG A 28 3.27 -8.48 -7.49
N TRP A 29 2.45 -8.82 -8.49
CA TRP A 29 2.85 -9.80 -9.49
C TRP A 29 2.20 -9.50 -10.83
N ALA A 30 2.87 -9.96 -11.89
CA ALA A 30 2.41 -9.84 -13.26
C ALA A 30 3.21 -10.81 -14.12
N GLY A 31 2.92 -10.87 -15.42
CA GLY A 31 3.77 -11.59 -16.37
C GLY A 31 5.17 -10.98 -16.44
N GLU A 32 6.12 -11.74 -16.94
CA GLU A 32 7.53 -11.33 -16.96
C GLU A 32 7.76 -10.00 -17.70
N GLU A 33 7.10 -9.79 -18.82
CA GLU A 33 7.24 -8.56 -19.60
C GLU A 33 6.78 -7.34 -18.78
N VAL A 34 5.63 -7.44 -18.13
CA VAL A 34 5.09 -6.35 -17.34
C VAL A 34 5.99 -6.08 -16.14
N MET A 35 6.46 -7.11 -15.46
CA MET A 35 7.38 -6.96 -14.33
C MET A 35 8.69 -6.28 -14.75
N ALA A 36 9.22 -6.63 -15.91
CA ALA A 36 10.44 -6.00 -16.46
C ALA A 36 10.21 -4.52 -16.76
N ARG A 37 9.07 -4.17 -17.32
CA ARG A 37 8.72 -2.76 -17.61
C ARG A 37 8.60 -1.95 -16.32
N MET A 38 7.98 -2.50 -15.30
CA MET A 38 7.87 -1.84 -14.00
C MET A 38 9.25 -1.66 -13.35
N ALA A 39 10.14 -2.64 -13.49
CA ALA A 39 11.51 -2.54 -12.99
C ALA A 39 12.30 -1.43 -13.67
N CYS A 40 11.97 -1.12 -14.92
CA CYS A 40 12.57 -0.01 -15.67
C CYS A 40 11.86 1.34 -15.44
N ASN A 41 10.97 1.42 -14.47
CA ASN A 41 10.17 2.61 -14.17
C ASN A 41 9.27 3.08 -15.31
N GLU A 42 8.88 2.18 -16.21
CA GLU A 42 7.91 2.52 -17.23
C GLU A 42 6.50 2.59 -16.67
N ALA A 43 5.67 3.45 -17.24
CA ALA A 43 4.25 3.50 -16.91
C ALA A 43 3.57 2.24 -17.45
N VAL A 44 2.84 1.53 -16.59
CA VAL A 44 2.12 0.31 -16.94
C VAL A 44 0.67 0.46 -16.49
N ASP A 45 -0.26 0.00 -17.31
CA ASP A 45 -1.67 0.02 -16.97
C ASP A 45 -1.90 -0.85 -15.72
N PRO A 46 -2.54 -0.31 -14.66
CA PRO A 46 -2.80 -1.08 -13.42
C PRO A 46 -3.62 -2.35 -13.63
N ARG A 47 -4.33 -2.46 -14.74
CA ARG A 47 -5.09 -3.68 -15.08
C ARG A 47 -4.19 -4.84 -15.52
N ASP A 48 -2.92 -4.56 -15.82
CA ASP A 48 -1.97 -5.56 -16.31
C ASP A 48 -1.19 -6.23 -15.20
N TYR A 49 -1.38 -5.82 -13.96
CA TYR A 49 -0.70 -6.41 -12.82
C TYR A 49 -1.60 -6.45 -11.58
N TYR A 50 -1.22 -7.29 -10.63
CA TYR A 50 -1.83 -7.34 -9.32
C TYR A 50 -0.94 -6.59 -8.32
N MET A 51 -1.51 -5.66 -7.56
CA MET A 51 -0.80 -4.97 -6.49
C MET A 51 -1.79 -4.60 -5.40
N ARG A 52 -1.78 -5.39 -4.33
CA ARG A 52 -2.70 -5.23 -3.21
C ARG A 52 -1.95 -5.31 -1.90
N VAL A 53 -2.39 -4.55 -0.94
CA VAL A 53 -1.79 -4.53 0.39
C VAL A 53 -2.85 -4.73 1.46
N SER A 54 -2.40 -5.28 2.58
CA SER A 54 -3.20 -5.42 3.79
C SER A 54 -2.55 -4.55 4.86
N PRO A 55 -2.98 -3.29 5.00
CA PRO A 55 -2.36 -2.38 5.95
C PRO A 55 -2.82 -2.68 7.37
N LYS A 56 -1.92 -2.40 8.31
CA LYS A 56 -2.24 -2.40 9.73
C LYS A 56 -1.81 -1.07 10.30
N PHE A 57 -2.76 -0.37 10.92
CA PHE A 57 -2.51 0.93 11.53
C PHE A 57 -2.45 0.80 13.04
N GLU A 58 -1.51 1.51 13.64
CA GLU A 58 -1.46 1.71 15.08
C GLU A 58 -1.54 3.20 15.35
N ALA A 59 -2.66 3.65 15.90
CA ALA A 59 -2.92 5.04 16.19
C ALA A 59 -3.04 5.25 17.70
N PRO A 60 -2.68 6.44 18.21
CA PRO A 60 -2.88 6.74 19.61
C PRO A 60 -4.36 6.87 19.97
N GLU A 61 -4.67 6.81 21.25
CA GLU A 61 -6.02 7.09 21.73
C GLU A 61 -6.45 8.48 21.28
N GLY A 62 -7.72 8.60 20.89
CA GLY A 62 -8.27 9.85 20.40
C GLY A 62 -8.96 9.70 19.05
N PRO A 63 -9.00 10.77 18.24
CA PRO A 63 -9.81 10.79 17.01
C PRO A 63 -9.37 9.81 15.92
N HIS A 64 -8.14 9.31 15.97
CA HIS A 64 -7.61 8.37 14.97
C HIS A 64 -7.62 6.91 15.44
N GLU A 65 -8.06 6.64 16.65
CA GLU A 65 -8.02 5.30 17.25
C GLU A 65 -8.79 4.26 16.45
N TRP A 66 -9.83 4.67 15.74
CA TRP A 66 -10.62 3.78 14.91
C TRP A 66 -9.77 3.04 13.84
N LEU A 67 -8.66 3.64 13.40
CA LEU A 67 -7.74 3.01 12.47
C LEU A 67 -7.13 1.72 13.02
N SER A 68 -6.92 1.65 14.32
CA SER A 68 -6.34 0.48 15.00
C SER A 68 -7.31 -0.66 15.18
N ARG A 69 -8.62 -0.42 14.96
CA ARG A 69 -9.69 -1.37 15.29
C ARG A 69 -10.47 -1.86 14.07
N HIS A 70 -10.05 -1.49 12.88
CA HIS A 70 -10.72 -1.91 11.65
C HIS A 70 -9.77 -2.64 10.74
N VAL A 71 -10.33 -3.49 9.90
CA VAL A 71 -9.59 -4.16 8.83
C VAL A 71 -9.63 -3.27 7.59
N PHE A 72 -8.51 -3.16 6.92
CA PHE A 72 -8.36 -2.39 5.68
C PHE A 72 -7.81 -3.26 4.58
N VAL A 73 -8.15 -2.90 3.34
CA VAL A 73 -7.49 -3.39 2.15
C VAL A 73 -6.99 -2.20 1.35
N GLY A 74 -5.86 -2.36 0.70
CA GLY A 74 -5.28 -1.32 -0.15
C GLY A 74 -5.17 -1.79 -1.60
N VAL A 75 -5.58 -0.93 -2.51
CA VAL A 75 -5.38 -1.11 -3.94
C VAL A 75 -4.28 -0.17 -4.36
N ALA A 76 -3.18 -0.72 -4.85
CA ALA A 76 -1.99 0.06 -5.13
C ALA A 76 -1.70 0.13 -6.63
N GLU A 77 -1.11 1.25 -7.04
CA GLU A 77 -0.59 1.46 -8.38
C GLU A 77 0.88 1.81 -8.28
N LYS A 78 1.68 1.21 -9.15
CA LYS A 78 3.06 1.62 -9.30
C LYS A 78 3.15 2.70 -10.37
N LEU A 79 3.63 3.87 -9.98
CA LEU A 79 3.91 4.99 -10.87
C LEU A 79 5.42 5.10 -11.09
N PRO A 80 5.87 5.75 -12.17
CA PRO A 80 7.30 6.02 -12.32
C PRO A 80 7.85 6.80 -11.11
N GLY A 81 8.74 6.15 -10.35
CA GLY A 81 9.35 6.76 -9.17
C GLY A 81 8.47 6.87 -7.92
N ALA A 82 7.26 6.32 -7.94
CA ALA A 82 6.34 6.44 -6.80
C ALA A 82 5.32 5.30 -6.78
N ASN A 83 4.55 5.25 -5.70
CA ASN A 83 3.38 4.37 -5.59
C ASN A 83 2.18 5.21 -5.11
N SER A 84 1.01 4.85 -5.58
CA SER A 84 -0.26 5.42 -5.11
C SER A 84 -1.10 4.30 -4.51
N ILE A 85 -1.63 4.51 -3.32
CA ILE A 85 -2.40 3.48 -2.62
C ILE A 85 -3.73 4.07 -2.16
N HIS A 86 -4.81 3.39 -2.53
CA HIS A 86 -6.15 3.70 -2.05
C HIS A 86 -6.55 2.67 -1.00
N TYR A 87 -6.88 3.13 0.20
CA TYR A 87 -7.27 2.25 1.30
C TYR A 87 -8.78 2.25 1.47
N PHE A 88 -9.31 1.07 1.73
CA PHE A 88 -10.73 0.86 1.97
C PHE A 88 -10.91 0.18 3.32
N VAL A 89 -11.79 0.72 4.15
CA VAL A 89 -12.13 0.11 5.43
C VAL A 89 -13.19 -0.97 5.22
N VAL A 90 -13.00 -2.08 5.89
CA VAL A 90 -14.00 -3.17 5.90
C VAL A 90 -14.86 -2.98 7.15
N LEU A 91 -16.13 -2.68 6.93
CA LEU A 91 -17.09 -2.43 8.01
C LEU A 91 -17.84 -3.70 8.40
#